data_b2ea9c30a4ef1314845eb66a6fb1536e
#
_entry.id   b2ea9c30a4ef1314845eb66a6fb1536e
#
_cell.length_a   1.000
_cell.length_b   1.000
_cell.length_c   1.000
_cell.angle_alpha   90.00
_cell.angle_beta   90.00
_cell.angle_gamma   90.00
#
_symmetry.space_group_name_H-M   'P 1'
#
loop_
_entity.id
_entity.type
_entity.pdbx_description
1 polymer ?
#
loop_
_entity_poly.entity_id
_entity_poly.type
_entity_poly.pdbx_seq_one_letter_code
_entity_poly.pdbx_strand_id
1 'polypeptide(L)'
;MPLTRGRIVGYDDERLAFGFTMLNDGETVDCQISDAAMDELAGVRGSPSTARQGQFLEHRDAIENIASRLFDASRPVKGAVVRIFTKHIPAFRRDTGTRSW
;
A
#
# COMPACT_ATOMS: atom_id res chain seq x y z
N MET A 1 17.34 -4.20 0.24
CA MET A 1 17.28 -3.09 -0.68
C MET A 1 15.86 -2.65 -0.92
N PRO A 2 15.52 -1.39 -0.75
CA PRO A 2 14.12 -1.00 -0.92
C PRO A 2 13.70 -1.06 -2.38
N LEU A 3 12.43 -1.28 -2.57
CA LEU A 3 11.86 -1.23 -3.91
C LEU A 3 11.85 0.21 -4.40
N THR A 4 11.91 0.38 -5.71
CA THR A 4 11.78 1.70 -6.30
C THR A 4 10.41 1.84 -6.95
N ARG A 5 10.03 3.08 -7.22
CA ARG A 5 8.69 3.38 -7.70
C ARG A 5 8.45 2.81 -9.09
N GLY A 6 7.31 2.16 -9.25
CA GLY A 6 6.87 1.66 -10.54
C GLY A 6 5.68 2.45 -11.05
N ARG A 7 4.62 1.77 -11.45
CA ARG A 7 3.47 2.37 -12.10
C ARG A 7 2.19 2.15 -11.32
N ILE A 8 1.19 2.98 -11.58
CA ILE A 8 -0.15 2.82 -11.04
C ILE A 8 -0.91 1.85 -11.97
N VAL A 9 -1.50 0.81 -11.37
CA VAL A 9 -2.33 -0.13 -12.12
C VAL A 9 -3.79 0.29 -12.07
N GLY A 10 -4.28 0.63 -10.90
CA GLY A 10 -5.63 1.10 -10.73
C GLY A 10 -6.42 0.27 -9.75
N TYR A 11 -7.68 0.65 -9.57
CA TYR A 11 -8.56 -0.02 -8.62
C TYR A 11 -9.07 -1.34 -9.19
N ASP A 12 -9.06 -2.38 -8.37
CA ASP A 12 -9.55 -3.70 -8.72
C ASP A 12 -10.79 -3.97 -7.86
N ASP A 13 -11.97 -3.89 -8.44
CA ASP A 13 -13.20 -4.02 -7.68
C ASP A 13 -13.53 -5.47 -7.32
N GLU A 14 -12.88 -6.43 -7.92
CA GLU A 14 -13.05 -7.82 -7.50
C GLU A 14 -12.27 -8.10 -6.23
N ARG A 15 -11.10 -7.53 -6.13
CA ARG A 15 -10.25 -7.74 -4.95
C ARG A 15 -10.42 -6.66 -3.91
N LEU A 16 -11.17 -5.63 -4.23
CA LEU A 16 -11.38 -4.48 -3.34
C LEU A 16 -10.06 -3.90 -2.89
N ALA A 17 -9.20 -3.64 -3.87
CA ALA A 17 -7.85 -3.15 -3.61
C ALA A 17 -7.39 -2.25 -4.74
N PHE A 18 -6.48 -1.36 -4.42
CA PHE A 18 -5.85 -0.49 -5.41
C PHE A 18 -4.49 -1.07 -5.79
N GLY A 19 -4.28 -1.28 -7.06
CA GLY A 19 -3.06 -1.92 -7.57
C GLY A 19 -2.02 -0.93 -8.04
N PHE A 20 -0.78 -1.27 -7.80
CA PHE A 20 0.36 -0.50 -8.28
C PHE A 20 1.54 -1.45 -8.40
N THR A 21 2.61 -0.98 -9.04
CA THR A 21 3.82 -1.79 -9.13
C THR A 21 4.98 -1.05 -8.52
N MET A 22 5.95 -1.82 -8.06
CA MET A 22 7.25 -1.32 -7.65
C MET A 22 8.30 -2.06 -8.45
N LEU A 23 9.53 -1.61 -8.39
CA LEU A 23 10.62 -2.26 -9.10
C LEU A 23 11.65 -2.77 -8.11
N ASN A 24 12.08 -4.00 -8.34
CA ASN A 24 13.15 -4.61 -7.57
C ASN A 24 14.29 -4.90 -8.54
N ASP A 25 15.25 -4.01 -8.55
CA ASP A 25 16.40 -4.16 -9.43
C ASP A 25 15.96 -4.27 -10.90
N GLY A 26 14.98 -3.46 -11.26
CA GLY A 26 14.47 -3.47 -12.62
C GLY A 26 13.34 -4.46 -12.89
N GLU A 27 13.08 -5.37 -11.96
CA GLU A 27 11.97 -6.32 -12.12
C GLU A 27 10.70 -5.79 -11.49
N THR A 28 9.60 -5.99 -12.19
CA THR A 28 8.30 -5.51 -11.72
C THR A 28 7.79 -6.38 -10.57
N VAL A 29 7.38 -5.70 -9.51
CA VAL A 29 6.75 -6.35 -8.35
C VAL A 29 5.33 -5.82 -8.26
N ASP A 30 4.35 -6.70 -8.34
CA ASP A 30 2.95 -6.31 -8.24
C ASP A 30 2.59 -6.08 -6.78
N CYS A 31 1.89 -4.98 -6.52
CA CYS A 31 1.50 -4.61 -5.18
C CYS A 31 0.04 -4.22 -5.14
N GLN A 32 -0.59 -4.39 -3.99
CA GLN A 32 -1.98 -3.98 -3.77
C GLN A 32 -2.13 -3.45 -2.36
N ILE A 33 -3.02 -2.45 -2.22
CA ILE A 33 -3.42 -1.99 -0.90
C ILE A 33 -4.93 -2.14 -0.80
N SER A 34 -5.42 -2.80 0.24
CA SER A 34 -6.84 -3.08 0.38
C SER A 34 -7.62 -1.80 0.65
N ASP A 35 -8.93 -1.84 0.36
CA ASP A 35 -9.82 -0.72 0.64
C ASP A 35 -9.75 -0.31 2.10
N ALA A 36 -9.82 -1.28 2.99
CA ALA A 36 -9.79 -1.00 4.42
C ALA A 36 -8.47 -0.36 4.82
N ALA A 37 -7.36 -0.84 4.26
CA ALA A 37 -6.05 -0.26 4.56
C ALA A 37 -5.94 1.17 4.04
N MET A 38 -6.48 1.42 2.85
CA MET A 38 -6.46 2.75 2.28
C MET A 38 -7.29 3.71 3.14
N ASP A 39 -8.47 3.28 3.57
CA ASP A 39 -9.31 4.09 4.46
C ASP A 39 -8.59 4.38 5.76
N GLU A 40 -7.93 3.39 6.32
CA GLU A 40 -7.20 3.56 7.56
C GLU A 40 -6.09 4.58 7.40
N LEU A 41 -5.36 4.49 6.33
CA LEU A 41 -4.24 5.39 6.07
C LEU A 41 -4.73 6.81 5.81
N ALA A 42 -5.83 6.95 5.08
CA ALA A 42 -6.38 8.25 4.74
C ALA A 42 -7.19 8.85 5.90
N GLY A 43 -7.52 8.07 6.90
CA GLY A 43 -8.28 8.55 8.04
C GLY A 43 -9.76 8.72 7.76
N VAL A 44 -10.30 7.95 6.82
CA VAL A 44 -11.71 8.03 6.42
C VAL A 44 -12.31 6.64 6.41
N ARG A 45 -13.58 6.54 6.11
CA ARG A 45 -14.28 5.27 6.00
C ARG A 45 -15.19 5.28 4.80
N GLY A 46 -15.20 4.14 4.10
CA GLY A 46 -16.17 3.94 3.04
C GLY A 46 -16.00 4.83 1.86
N SER A 47 -14.79 5.16 1.51
CA SER A 47 -14.54 5.99 0.35
C SER A 47 -14.97 5.26 -0.92
N PRO A 48 -15.52 5.97 -1.90
CA PRO A 48 -15.85 5.34 -3.16
C PRO A 48 -14.61 4.94 -3.93
N SER A 49 -14.77 3.97 -4.81
CA SER A 49 -13.63 3.48 -5.60
C SER A 49 -13.00 4.58 -6.45
N THR A 50 -13.80 5.57 -6.84
CA THR A 50 -13.29 6.68 -7.65
C THR A 50 -12.30 7.57 -6.88
N ALA A 51 -12.31 7.51 -5.55
CA ALA A 51 -11.39 8.30 -4.74
C ALA A 51 -10.05 7.60 -4.51
N ARG A 52 -9.94 6.33 -4.87
CA ARG A 52 -8.77 5.53 -4.50
C ARG A 52 -7.48 6.03 -5.12
N GLN A 53 -7.53 6.44 -6.37
CA GLN A 53 -6.31 6.93 -7.02
C GLN A 53 -5.80 8.20 -6.37
N GLY A 54 -6.70 9.12 -6.05
CA GLY A 54 -6.31 10.34 -5.33
C GLY A 54 -5.72 10.04 -3.97
N GLN A 55 -6.33 9.10 -3.24
CA GLN A 55 -5.81 8.69 -1.95
C GLN A 55 -4.44 8.05 -2.09
N PHE A 56 -4.26 7.21 -3.10
CA PHE A 56 -2.97 6.59 -3.35
C PHE A 56 -1.91 7.65 -3.61
N LEU A 57 -2.22 8.61 -4.48
CA LEU A 57 -1.26 9.66 -4.81
C LEU A 57 -0.89 10.50 -3.59
N GLU A 58 -1.88 10.79 -2.77
CA GLU A 58 -1.65 11.58 -1.57
C GLU A 58 -0.76 10.87 -0.56
N HIS A 59 -0.92 9.55 -0.43
CA HIS A 59 -0.18 8.77 0.56
C HIS A 59 0.86 7.85 -0.07
N ARG A 60 1.26 8.18 -1.29
CA ARG A 60 2.10 7.29 -2.08
C ARG A 60 3.40 6.90 -1.40
N ASP A 61 4.08 7.88 -0.81
CA ASP A 61 5.36 7.59 -0.15
C ASP A 61 5.17 6.60 1.00
N ALA A 62 4.13 6.79 1.80
CA ALA A 62 3.86 5.91 2.91
C ALA A 62 3.52 4.50 2.41
N ILE A 63 2.68 4.41 1.38
CA ILE A 63 2.26 3.13 0.83
C ILE A 63 3.46 2.39 0.25
N GLU A 64 4.29 3.09 -0.49
CA GLU A 64 5.47 2.47 -1.10
C GLU A 64 6.46 2.01 -0.04
N ASN A 65 6.58 2.76 1.03
CA ASN A 65 7.43 2.38 2.14
C ASN A 65 6.95 1.08 2.79
N ILE A 66 5.65 0.96 3.01
CA ILE A 66 5.07 -0.25 3.56
C ILE A 66 5.31 -1.42 2.62
N ALA A 67 5.10 -1.22 1.32
CA ALA A 67 5.32 -2.27 0.34
C ALA A 67 6.76 -2.76 0.37
N SER A 68 7.71 -1.84 0.45
CA SER A 68 9.13 -2.20 0.51
C SER A 68 9.45 -3.01 1.75
N ARG A 69 8.89 -2.61 2.90
CA ARG A 69 9.13 -3.35 4.13
C ARG A 69 8.55 -4.76 4.07
N LEU A 70 7.36 -4.89 3.52
CA LEU A 70 6.74 -6.20 3.40
C LEU A 70 7.52 -7.08 2.45
N PHE A 71 8.00 -6.52 1.35
CA PHE A 71 8.80 -7.26 0.39
C PHE A 71 10.07 -7.76 1.05
N ASP A 72 10.77 -6.89 1.77
CA ASP A 72 12.02 -7.27 2.43
C ASP A 72 11.78 -8.33 3.50
N ALA A 73 10.68 -8.22 4.23
CA ALA A 73 10.40 -9.15 5.33
C ALA A 73 10.02 -10.53 4.84
N SER A 74 9.24 -10.60 3.76
CA SER A 74 8.70 -11.88 3.30
C SER A 74 9.49 -12.49 2.15
N ARG A 75 10.26 -11.68 1.44
CA ARG A 75 11.02 -12.13 0.29
C ARG A 75 10.21 -13.02 -0.63
N PRO A 76 9.10 -12.50 -1.17
CA PRO A 76 8.19 -13.34 -1.93
C PRO A 76 8.84 -13.87 -3.18
N VAL A 77 8.34 -15.00 -3.65
CA VAL A 77 8.82 -15.57 -4.89
C VAL A 77 8.43 -14.67 -6.06
N LYS A 78 9.14 -14.81 -7.16
CA LYS A 78 8.86 -14.03 -8.35
C LYS A 78 7.41 -14.24 -8.78
N GLY A 79 6.74 -13.15 -9.07
CA GLY A 79 5.34 -13.18 -9.48
C GLY A 79 4.34 -13.10 -8.35
N ALA A 80 4.79 -13.16 -7.11
CA ALA A 80 3.88 -13.00 -5.97
C ALA A 80 3.50 -11.53 -5.83
N VAL A 81 2.31 -11.30 -5.28
CA VAL A 81 1.78 -9.96 -5.08
C VAL A 81 2.01 -9.52 -3.64
N VAL A 82 2.56 -8.33 -3.46
CA VAL A 82 2.70 -7.74 -2.14
C VAL A 82 1.37 -7.10 -1.77
N ARG A 83 0.74 -7.58 -0.70
CA ARG A 83 -0.58 -7.11 -0.29
C ARG A 83 -0.49 -6.37 1.03
N ILE A 84 -0.98 -5.14 1.00
CA ILE A 84 -1.00 -4.31 2.20
C ILE A 84 -2.39 -4.34 2.77
N PHE A 85 -2.49 -4.78 4.02
CA PHE A 85 -3.76 -4.87 4.75
C PHE A 85 -3.74 -3.92 5.94
N THR A 86 -4.87 -3.78 6.61
CA THR A 86 -4.98 -2.87 7.74
C THR A 86 -3.97 -3.16 8.83
N LYS A 87 -3.62 -4.42 9.01
CA LYS A 87 -2.64 -4.78 10.04
C LYS A 87 -1.26 -4.20 9.77
N HIS A 88 -1.01 -3.75 8.56
CA HIS A 88 0.28 -3.15 8.20
C HIS A 88 0.29 -1.64 8.38
N ILE A 89 -0.89 -1.04 8.58
CA ILE A 89 -1.02 0.40 8.69
C ILE A 89 -0.86 0.93 10.12
N PRO A 90 -1.33 0.23 11.14
CA PRO A 90 -1.36 0.79 12.50
C PRO A 90 -0.04 1.35 13.00
N ALA A 91 1.08 0.83 12.51
CA ALA A 91 2.38 1.32 12.94
C ALA A 91 2.57 2.78 12.63
N PHE A 92 2.12 3.23 11.44
CA PHE A 92 2.20 4.62 11.10
C PHE A 92 1.25 5.46 11.92
N ARG A 93 0.01 5.02 12.03
CA ARG A 93 -0.97 5.80 12.73
C ARG A 93 -0.64 5.91 14.19
N ARG A 94 -0.06 4.86 14.72
CA ARG A 94 0.28 4.84 16.11
C ARG A 94 1.33 5.87 16.46
N ASP A 95 2.22 6.15 15.55
CA ASP A 95 3.22 7.16 15.77
C ASP A 95 2.63 8.52 16.02
N THR A 96 1.48 8.81 15.43
CA THR A 96 0.85 10.09 15.63
C THR A 96 -0.23 10.05 16.69
N GLY A 97 -0.86 8.90 16.88
CA GLY A 97 -2.01 8.82 17.74
C GLY A 97 -1.73 8.48 19.16
N THR A 98 -0.61 7.90 19.45
CA THR A 98 -0.36 7.39 20.77
C THR A 98 0.51 8.25 21.63
N ARG A 99 0.91 9.36 21.13
CA ARG A 99 1.74 10.20 21.88
C ARG A 99 1.04 10.88 22.93
N SER A 100 -0.20 10.87 22.90
CA SER A 100 -0.99 11.75 23.70
C SER A 100 -0.98 11.44 25.16
N TRP A 101 -0.48 10.38 25.60
CA TRP A 101 -0.49 10.22 27.06
C TRP A 101 0.78 10.64 27.74
#